data_e7bc49fb8ee8ed995cd581c72ac07706
#
_entry.id   e7bc49fb8ee8ed995cd581c72ac07706
#
_cell.length_a   1.000
_cell.length_b   1.000
_cell.length_c   1.000
_cell.angle_alpha   90.00
_cell.angle_beta   90.00
_cell.angle_gamma   90.00
#
_symmetry.space_group_name_H-M   'P 1'
#
loop_
_entity.id
_entity.type
_entity.pdbx_description
1 polymer ?
#
loop_
_entity_poly.entity_id
_entity_poly.type
_entity_poly.pdbx_seq_one_letter_code
_entity_poly.pdbx_strand_id
1 'polypeptide(L)'
;MEQKLNKPNRTKYIIAVIACIFIGVTFIASGSGKAMGFGEVPGQTVAFLGEMLPQAFITPVTVFLIYDLFIPFIFPAIELLLGIFLIVGFMPRLMAIICIPLSMVLMTNNIWSISQGMDKFPECVCFGVWEKIFGGLTPVQALSYDILLFVLALIIIFLHPGGILSSREWVMKLFQKKAP
;
A
#
# COMPACT_ATOMS: atom_id res chain seq x y z
N MET A 1 -37.37 -17.43 5.40
CA MET A 1 -36.50 -17.45 4.21
C MET A 1 -35.07 -17.75 4.69
N GLU A 2 -34.66 -19.01 4.68
CA GLU A 2 -33.28 -19.39 4.98
C GLU A 2 -32.39 -18.95 3.82
N GLN A 3 -31.56 -17.95 4.06
CA GLN A 3 -30.45 -17.65 3.15
C GLN A 3 -29.51 -18.88 3.16
N LYS A 4 -29.58 -19.69 2.11
CA LYS A 4 -28.54 -20.68 1.79
C LYS A 4 -27.20 -19.92 1.76
N LEU A 5 -26.44 -20.00 2.84
CA LEU A 5 -25.04 -19.57 2.87
C LEU A 5 -24.30 -20.38 1.79
N ASN A 6 -24.10 -19.76 0.66
CA ASN A 6 -23.33 -20.32 -0.44
C ASN A 6 -21.91 -20.56 0.08
N LYS A 7 -21.57 -21.85 0.34
CA LYS A 7 -20.26 -22.25 0.88
C LYS A 7 -19.16 -21.64 0.00
N PRO A 8 -18.31 -20.76 0.51
CA PRO A 8 -17.34 -20.04 -0.30
C PRO A 8 -16.48 -21.09 -1.03
N ASN A 9 -16.27 -20.89 -2.33
CA ASN A 9 -15.40 -21.75 -3.12
C ASN A 9 -14.00 -21.72 -2.50
N ARG A 10 -13.56 -22.83 -1.92
CA ARG A 10 -12.31 -22.95 -1.14
C ARG A 10 -11.11 -22.40 -1.89
N THR A 11 -11.07 -22.63 -3.20
CA THR A 11 -9.98 -22.15 -4.07
C THR A 11 -9.94 -20.62 -4.14
N LYS A 12 -11.10 -19.97 -4.34
CA LYS A 12 -11.19 -18.49 -4.37
C LYS A 12 -10.74 -17.87 -3.06
N TYR A 13 -11.11 -18.48 -1.95
CA TYR A 13 -10.70 -18.02 -0.62
C TYR A 13 -9.17 -18.14 -0.42
N ILE A 14 -8.57 -19.26 -0.81
CA ILE A 14 -7.12 -19.46 -0.69
C ILE A 14 -6.36 -18.43 -1.53
N ILE A 15 -6.78 -18.17 -2.77
CA ILE A 15 -6.17 -17.16 -3.64
C ILE A 15 -6.24 -15.77 -3.00
N ALA A 16 -7.40 -15.39 -2.47
CA ALA A 16 -7.56 -14.09 -1.80
C ALA A 16 -6.68 -13.97 -0.55
N VAL A 17 -6.52 -15.05 0.22
CA VAL A 17 -5.64 -15.08 1.40
C VAL A 17 -4.17 -14.94 1.01
N ILE A 18 -3.72 -15.63 -0.03
CA ILE A 18 -2.35 -15.51 -0.55
C ILE A 18 -2.09 -14.07 -1.02
N ALA A 19 -3.03 -13.48 -1.73
CA ALA A 19 -2.95 -12.09 -2.17
C ALA A 19 -2.86 -11.12 -0.98
N CYS A 20 -3.66 -11.32 0.09
CA CYS A 20 -3.58 -10.53 1.32
C CYS A 20 -2.20 -10.62 1.98
N ILE A 21 -1.63 -11.84 2.07
CA ILE A 21 -0.32 -12.04 2.67
C ILE A 21 0.77 -11.37 1.83
N PHE A 22 0.72 -11.52 0.50
CA PHE A 22 1.71 -10.93 -0.39
C PHE A 22 1.70 -9.40 -0.31
N ILE A 23 0.54 -8.76 -0.48
CA ILE A 23 0.40 -7.30 -0.34
C ILE A 23 0.80 -6.85 1.07
N GLY A 24 0.36 -7.59 2.09
CA GLY A 24 0.65 -7.26 3.48
C GLY A 24 2.14 -7.27 3.80
N VAL A 25 2.87 -8.30 3.37
CA VAL A 25 4.33 -8.39 3.55
C VAL A 25 5.03 -7.26 2.82
N THR A 26 4.61 -6.95 1.58
CA THR A 26 5.16 -5.85 0.79
C THR A 26 5.00 -4.50 1.49
N PHE A 27 3.79 -4.19 1.97
CA PHE A 27 3.55 -2.92 2.65
C PHE A 27 4.24 -2.83 4.01
N ILE A 28 4.40 -3.94 4.75
CA ILE A 28 5.22 -3.96 5.96
C ILE A 28 6.68 -3.68 5.62
N ALA A 29 7.23 -4.32 4.60
CA ALA A 29 8.60 -4.09 4.16
C ALA A 29 8.81 -2.63 3.72
N SER A 30 7.93 -2.10 2.85
CA SER A 30 7.97 -0.72 2.38
C SER A 30 7.84 0.28 3.54
N GLY A 31 6.78 0.17 4.33
CA GLY A 31 6.51 1.08 5.44
C GLY A 31 7.59 1.04 6.53
N SER A 32 8.11 -0.15 6.87
CA SER A 32 9.20 -0.27 7.86
C SER A 32 10.49 0.35 7.34
N GLY A 33 10.84 0.13 6.06
CA GLY A 33 12.05 0.69 5.46
C GLY A 33 12.03 2.20 5.39
N LYS A 34 10.89 2.79 5.06
CA LYS A 34 10.68 4.25 5.07
C LYS A 34 10.67 4.82 6.48
N ALA A 35 10.03 4.12 7.43
CA ALA A 35 9.98 4.54 8.83
C ALA A 35 11.37 4.56 9.50
N MET A 36 12.31 3.69 9.07
CA MET A 36 13.69 3.70 9.56
C MET A 36 14.53 4.85 9.00
N GLY A 37 14.12 5.46 7.87
CA GLY A 37 14.72 6.63 7.26
C GLY A 37 14.03 7.94 7.67
N PHE A 38 13.63 8.09 8.90
CA PHE A 38 12.83 9.23 9.39
C PHE A 38 13.32 10.58 8.85
N GLY A 39 12.42 11.29 8.16
CA GLY A 39 12.64 12.65 7.68
C GLY A 39 13.30 12.77 6.30
N GLU A 40 13.75 11.68 5.70
CA GLU A 40 14.28 11.70 4.33
C GLU A 40 13.13 11.60 3.31
N VAL A 41 12.90 12.67 2.57
CA VAL A 41 11.96 12.67 1.43
C VAL A 41 12.77 12.55 0.15
N PRO A 42 12.55 11.51 -0.67
CA PRO A 42 13.26 11.34 -1.93
C PRO A 42 13.09 12.53 -2.87
N GLY A 43 14.19 13.06 -3.40
CA GLY A 43 14.19 14.25 -4.23
C GLY A 43 13.31 14.12 -5.50
N GLN A 44 13.23 12.91 -6.08
CA GLN A 44 12.32 12.63 -7.20
C GLN A 44 10.84 12.72 -6.80
N THR A 45 10.47 12.36 -5.57
CA THR A 45 9.09 12.53 -5.08
C THR A 45 8.74 14.00 -4.93
N VAL A 46 9.69 14.81 -4.48
CA VAL A 46 9.54 16.28 -4.42
C VAL A 46 9.36 16.86 -5.81
N ALA A 47 10.19 16.46 -6.77
CA ALA A 47 10.10 16.91 -8.16
C ALA A 47 8.76 16.52 -8.81
N PHE A 48 8.35 15.26 -8.65
CA PHE A 48 7.06 14.77 -9.14
C PHE A 48 5.88 15.56 -8.60
N LEU A 49 5.83 15.79 -7.29
CA LEU A 49 4.75 16.55 -6.66
C LEU A 49 4.78 18.03 -7.07
N GLY A 50 5.98 18.60 -7.24
CA GLY A 50 6.16 19.97 -7.71
C GLY A 50 5.60 20.22 -9.13
N GLU A 51 5.66 19.20 -10.00
CA GLU A 51 5.08 19.26 -11.34
C GLU A 51 3.57 18.93 -11.35
N MET A 52 3.13 18.01 -10.51
CA MET A 52 1.72 17.55 -10.50
C MET A 52 0.80 18.47 -9.74
N LEU A 53 1.29 19.17 -8.71
CA LEU A 53 0.46 20.09 -7.93
C LEU A 53 0.29 21.42 -8.64
N PRO A 54 -0.95 21.91 -8.84
CA PRO A 54 -1.19 23.23 -9.35
C PRO A 54 -0.52 24.30 -8.46
N GLN A 55 0.11 25.28 -9.06
CA GLN A 55 0.84 26.35 -8.34
C GLN A 55 -0.01 27.05 -7.26
N ALA A 56 -1.32 27.14 -7.47
CA ALA A 56 -2.27 27.71 -6.52
C ALA A 56 -2.32 26.95 -5.17
N PHE A 57 -1.93 25.67 -5.15
CA PHE A 57 -1.88 24.85 -3.93
C PHE A 57 -0.51 24.86 -3.24
N ILE A 58 0.52 25.43 -3.87
CA ILE A 58 1.88 25.52 -3.32
C ILE A 58 1.94 26.71 -2.35
N THR A 59 1.39 26.52 -1.16
CA THR A 59 1.52 27.46 -0.04
C THR A 59 2.54 26.94 0.97
N PRO A 60 3.18 27.81 1.80
CA PRO A 60 4.11 27.33 2.83
C PRO A 60 3.50 26.29 3.76
N VAL A 61 2.20 26.40 4.06
CA VAL A 61 1.48 25.42 4.90
C VAL A 61 1.32 24.09 4.20
N THR A 62 0.97 24.10 2.91
CA THR A 62 0.80 22.87 2.12
C THR A 62 2.13 22.14 1.92
N VAL A 63 3.21 22.90 1.68
CA VAL A 63 4.57 22.37 1.59
C VAL A 63 4.95 21.67 2.89
N PHE A 64 4.80 22.34 4.03
CA PHE A 64 5.07 21.75 5.34
C PHE A 64 4.23 20.48 5.59
N LEU A 65 2.91 20.54 5.35
CA LEU A 65 2.03 19.38 5.56
C LEU A 65 2.38 18.17 4.69
N ILE A 66 2.73 18.39 3.42
CA ILE A 66 3.02 17.30 2.48
C ILE A 66 4.44 16.78 2.67
N TYR A 67 5.45 17.65 2.65
CA TYR A 67 6.86 17.24 2.58
C TYR A 67 7.46 16.94 3.96
N ASP A 68 7.06 17.69 5.00
CA ASP A 68 7.66 17.52 6.32
C ASP A 68 6.85 16.61 7.24
N LEU A 69 5.55 16.41 6.96
CA LEU A 69 4.68 15.60 7.82
C LEU A 69 4.11 14.37 7.09
N PHE A 70 3.45 14.56 5.93
CA PHE A 70 2.71 13.47 5.29
C PHE A 70 3.64 12.41 4.70
N ILE A 71 4.59 12.80 3.85
CA ILE A 71 5.46 11.85 3.15
C ILE A 71 6.39 11.10 4.12
N PRO A 72 7.11 11.76 5.06
CA PRO A 72 8.06 11.05 5.90
C PRO A 72 7.44 10.26 7.06
N PHE A 73 6.27 10.64 7.54
CA PHE A 73 5.69 10.03 8.74
C PHE A 73 4.33 9.36 8.50
N ILE A 74 3.37 10.08 7.90
CA ILE A 74 2.00 9.57 7.77
C ILE A 74 1.93 8.47 6.71
N PHE A 75 2.58 8.66 5.57
CA PHE A 75 2.55 7.72 4.47
C PHE A 75 3.16 6.34 4.83
N PRO A 76 4.37 6.25 5.43
CA PRO A 76 4.92 4.99 5.91
C PRO A 76 4.07 4.33 7.01
N ALA A 77 3.45 5.12 7.89
CA ALA A 77 2.55 4.58 8.91
C ALA A 77 1.29 3.97 8.29
N ILE A 78 0.72 4.60 7.26
CA ILE A 78 -0.42 4.04 6.52
C ILE A 78 -0.03 2.73 5.84
N GLU A 79 1.11 2.67 5.15
CA GLU A 79 1.60 1.44 4.52
C GLU A 79 1.77 0.32 5.56
N LEU A 80 2.41 0.61 6.69
CA LEU A 80 2.63 -0.37 7.75
C LEU A 80 1.31 -0.90 8.33
N LEU A 81 0.36 -0.01 8.63
CA LEU A 81 -0.94 -0.39 9.16
C LEU A 81 -1.76 -1.22 8.16
N LEU A 82 -1.77 -0.81 6.88
CA LEU A 82 -2.43 -1.57 5.82
C LEU A 82 -1.84 -2.98 5.69
N GLY A 83 -0.52 -3.09 5.73
CA GLY A 83 0.17 -4.37 5.68
C GLY A 83 -0.20 -5.29 6.85
N ILE A 84 -0.17 -4.76 8.06
CA ILE A 84 -0.56 -5.51 9.28
C ILE A 84 -2.02 -5.94 9.19
N PHE A 85 -2.94 -5.07 8.83
CA PHE A 85 -4.37 -5.38 8.76
C PHE A 85 -4.69 -6.43 7.68
N LEU A 86 -3.99 -6.40 6.54
CA LEU A 86 -4.14 -7.42 5.50
C LEU A 86 -3.65 -8.80 5.98
N ILE A 87 -2.49 -8.88 6.65
CA ILE A 87 -1.96 -10.15 7.17
C ILE A 87 -2.86 -10.70 8.27
N VAL A 88 -3.24 -9.85 9.22
CA VAL A 88 -4.18 -10.21 10.29
C VAL A 88 -5.54 -10.60 9.72
N GLY A 89 -5.92 -10.06 8.57
CA GLY A 89 -7.22 -10.30 7.94
C GLY A 89 -8.33 -9.48 8.59
N PHE A 90 -7.98 -8.29 9.07
CA PHE A 90 -8.95 -7.31 9.54
C PHE A 90 -9.50 -6.54 8.35
N MET A 91 -10.79 -6.69 8.06
CA MET A 91 -11.50 -6.06 6.93
C MET A 91 -10.72 -6.09 5.59
N PRO A 92 -10.31 -7.27 5.09
CA PRO A 92 -9.37 -7.35 3.98
C PRO A 92 -9.89 -6.68 2.69
N ARG A 93 -11.18 -6.68 2.44
CA ARG A 93 -11.79 -5.96 1.30
C ARG A 93 -11.65 -4.45 1.44
N LEU A 94 -11.92 -3.89 2.63
CA LEU A 94 -11.76 -2.47 2.87
C LEU A 94 -10.30 -2.05 2.70
N MET A 95 -9.37 -2.82 3.26
CA MET A 95 -7.94 -2.56 3.10
C MET A 95 -7.50 -2.65 1.63
N ALA A 96 -8.01 -3.62 0.88
CA ALA A 96 -7.74 -3.73 -0.56
C ALA A 96 -8.31 -2.53 -1.36
N ILE A 97 -9.49 -2.00 -1.00
CA ILE A 97 -10.04 -0.79 -1.61
C ILE A 97 -9.13 0.42 -1.36
N ILE A 98 -8.55 0.54 -0.16
CA ILE A 98 -7.60 1.62 0.16
C ILE A 98 -6.27 1.43 -0.59
N CYS A 99 -5.84 0.19 -0.83
CA CYS A 99 -4.64 -0.10 -1.61
C CYS A 99 -4.74 0.35 -3.07
N ILE A 100 -5.94 0.39 -3.67
CA ILE A 100 -6.12 0.80 -5.07
C ILE A 100 -5.63 2.22 -5.34
N PRO A 101 -6.16 3.29 -4.69
CA PRO A 101 -5.68 4.64 -4.92
C PRO A 101 -4.20 4.81 -4.55
N LEU A 102 -3.73 4.10 -3.52
CA LEU A 102 -2.33 4.12 -3.13
C LEU A 102 -1.43 3.58 -4.25
N SER A 103 -1.76 2.41 -4.81
CA SER A 103 -1.03 1.84 -5.95
C SER A 103 -1.10 2.74 -7.17
N MET A 104 -2.23 3.40 -7.44
CA MET A 104 -2.35 4.34 -8.56
C MET A 104 -1.40 5.53 -8.43
N VAL A 105 -1.26 6.10 -7.23
CA VAL A 105 -0.31 7.20 -6.97
C VAL A 105 1.13 6.73 -7.20
N LEU A 106 1.49 5.54 -6.68
CA LEU A 106 2.83 4.97 -6.90
C LEU A 106 3.10 4.69 -8.37
N MET A 107 2.14 4.10 -9.09
CA MET A 107 2.25 3.88 -10.55
C MET A 107 2.46 5.19 -11.31
N THR A 108 1.71 6.25 -10.97
CA THR A 108 1.83 7.56 -11.61
C THR A 108 3.22 8.15 -11.39
N ASN A 109 3.75 8.08 -10.16
CA ASN A 109 5.11 8.51 -9.84
C ASN A 109 6.16 7.73 -10.64
N ASN A 110 5.99 6.41 -10.79
CA ASN A 110 6.93 5.57 -11.55
C ASN A 110 6.84 5.85 -13.06
N ILE A 111 5.63 6.05 -13.62
CA ILE A 111 5.44 6.44 -15.02
C ILE A 111 6.09 7.80 -15.29
N TRP A 112 5.92 8.76 -14.39
CA TRP A 112 6.56 10.06 -14.49
C TRP A 112 8.09 9.91 -14.49
N SER A 113 8.66 9.14 -13.55
CA SER A 113 10.10 8.90 -13.47
C SER A 113 10.66 8.27 -14.76
N ILE A 114 9.93 7.33 -15.37
CA ILE A 114 10.29 6.74 -16.66
C ILE A 114 10.24 7.80 -17.78
N SER A 115 9.24 8.69 -17.78
CA SER A 115 9.11 9.75 -18.76
C SER A 115 10.24 10.78 -18.68
N GLN A 116 10.84 10.97 -17.51
CA GLN A 116 12.03 11.79 -17.29
C GLN A 116 13.33 11.10 -17.71
N GLY A 117 13.26 9.87 -18.23
CA GLY A 117 14.44 9.10 -18.66
C GLY A 117 15.30 8.57 -17.51
N MET A 118 14.71 8.37 -16.34
CA MET A 118 15.44 7.82 -15.20
C MET A 118 15.63 6.31 -15.35
N ASP A 119 16.88 5.86 -15.53
CA ASP A 119 17.22 4.43 -15.54
C ASP A 119 17.21 3.81 -14.16
N LYS A 120 17.53 4.60 -13.13
CA LYS A 120 17.53 4.20 -11.71
C LYS A 120 17.03 5.33 -10.85
N PHE A 121 16.40 4.98 -9.74
CA PHE A 121 16.08 5.98 -8.74
C PHE A 121 17.36 6.49 -8.07
N PRO A 122 17.56 7.82 -7.97
CA PRO A 122 18.71 8.39 -7.29
C PRO A 122 18.70 8.12 -5.78
N GLU A 123 17.52 7.93 -5.20
CA GLU A 123 17.31 7.69 -3.78
C GLU A 123 16.31 6.53 -3.54
N CYS A 124 16.34 5.98 -2.31
CA CYS A 124 15.48 4.86 -1.92
C CYS A 124 14.00 5.26 -1.86
N VAL A 125 13.18 4.86 -2.82
CA VAL A 125 11.79 5.30 -2.99
C VAL A 125 10.78 4.29 -2.50
N CYS A 126 10.92 3.02 -2.94
CA CYS A 126 9.88 2.02 -2.74
C CYS A 126 10.00 1.32 -1.38
N PHE A 127 11.21 0.91 -1.01
CA PHE A 127 11.47 0.13 0.20
C PHE A 127 12.37 0.85 1.21
N GLY A 128 12.65 2.14 1.02
CA GLY A 128 13.44 2.94 1.95
C GLY A 128 14.82 2.33 2.23
N VAL A 129 15.17 2.21 3.51
CA VAL A 129 16.49 1.69 3.95
C VAL A 129 16.79 0.29 3.42
N TRP A 130 15.80 -0.55 3.16
CA TRP A 130 16.01 -1.90 2.62
C TRP A 130 16.64 -1.90 1.24
N GLU A 131 16.43 -0.86 0.44
CA GLU A 131 17.08 -0.74 -0.88
C GLU A 131 18.61 -0.54 -0.79
N LYS A 132 19.09 0.02 0.32
CA LYS A 132 20.54 0.12 0.59
C LYS A 132 21.18 -1.24 0.82
N ILE A 133 20.40 -2.22 1.28
CA ILE A 133 20.88 -3.57 1.62
C ILE A 133 20.68 -4.54 0.45
N PHE A 134 19.52 -4.52 -0.20
CA PHE A 134 19.14 -5.50 -1.22
C PHE A 134 19.28 -4.97 -2.66
N GLY A 135 19.64 -3.69 -2.83
CA GLY A 135 19.66 -3.00 -4.12
C GLY A 135 18.33 -2.34 -4.45
N GLY A 136 18.40 -1.16 -5.09
CA GLY A 136 17.23 -0.39 -5.49
C GLY A 136 16.56 -0.96 -6.74
N LEU A 137 15.26 -0.81 -6.83
CA LEU A 137 14.49 -1.13 -8.02
C LEU A 137 14.72 -0.08 -9.11
N THR A 138 14.67 -0.49 -10.37
CA THR A 138 14.55 0.47 -11.47
C THR A 138 13.09 0.98 -11.54
N PRO A 139 12.83 2.17 -12.12
CA PRO A 139 11.46 2.67 -12.27
C PRO A 139 10.52 1.71 -13.00
N VAL A 140 11.04 0.96 -13.98
CA VAL A 140 10.27 -0.06 -14.72
C VAL A 140 9.93 -1.26 -13.84
N GLN A 141 10.87 -1.71 -13.01
CA GLN A 141 10.62 -2.79 -12.05
C GLN A 141 9.61 -2.38 -10.99
N ALA A 142 9.75 -1.16 -10.45
CA ALA A 142 8.81 -0.61 -9.48
C ALA A 142 7.40 -0.49 -10.06
N LEU A 143 7.26 0.03 -11.29
CA LEU A 143 5.97 0.09 -11.99
C LEU A 143 5.35 -1.31 -12.17
N SER A 144 6.14 -2.30 -12.58
CA SER A 144 5.65 -3.68 -12.74
C SER A 144 5.16 -4.26 -11.42
N TYR A 145 5.85 -3.91 -10.34
CA TYR A 145 5.49 -4.32 -8.98
C TYR A 145 4.19 -3.67 -8.51
N ASP A 146 4.02 -2.36 -8.76
CA ASP A 146 2.79 -1.64 -8.42
C ASP A 146 1.57 -2.15 -9.20
N ILE A 147 1.75 -2.49 -10.48
CA ILE A 147 0.70 -3.13 -11.30
C ILE A 147 0.30 -4.48 -10.67
N LEU A 148 1.28 -5.27 -10.22
CA LEU A 148 0.99 -6.54 -9.54
C LEU A 148 0.19 -6.30 -8.25
N LEU A 149 0.58 -5.34 -7.41
CA LEU A 149 -0.14 -5.00 -6.18
C LEU A 149 -1.58 -4.55 -6.48
N PHE A 150 -1.76 -3.72 -7.52
CA PHE A 150 -3.08 -3.27 -7.97
C PHE A 150 -3.97 -4.45 -8.39
N VAL A 151 -3.45 -5.36 -9.21
CA VAL A 151 -4.18 -6.57 -9.65
C VAL A 151 -4.52 -7.47 -8.47
N LEU A 152 -3.60 -7.68 -7.55
CA LEU A 152 -3.84 -8.47 -6.34
C LEU A 152 -4.91 -7.82 -5.43
N ALA A 153 -4.92 -6.49 -5.32
CA ALA A 153 -5.98 -5.78 -4.58
C ALA A 153 -7.36 -6.01 -5.22
N LEU A 154 -7.46 -5.96 -6.56
CA LEU A 154 -8.70 -6.32 -7.26
C LEU A 154 -9.11 -7.77 -7.00
N ILE A 155 -8.15 -8.71 -7.02
CA ILE A 155 -8.41 -10.11 -6.70
C ILE A 155 -9.02 -10.25 -5.31
N ILE A 156 -8.49 -9.55 -4.30
CA ILE A 156 -9.06 -9.57 -2.94
C ILE A 156 -10.49 -9.04 -2.93
N ILE A 157 -10.75 -7.93 -3.61
CA ILE A 157 -12.09 -7.31 -3.65
C ILE A 157 -13.12 -8.26 -4.23
N PHE A 158 -12.79 -8.95 -5.33
CA PHE A 158 -13.75 -9.80 -6.05
C PHE A 158 -13.83 -11.24 -5.50
N LEU A 159 -12.72 -11.80 -5.01
CA LEU A 159 -12.65 -13.21 -4.63
C LEU A 159 -12.80 -13.45 -3.13
N HIS A 160 -12.52 -12.45 -2.27
CA HIS A 160 -12.63 -12.66 -0.82
C HIS A 160 -14.10 -12.85 -0.42
N PRO A 161 -14.48 -13.96 0.22
CA PRO A 161 -15.83 -14.19 0.71
C PRO A 161 -16.12 -13.27 1.90
N GLY A 162 -17.31 -12.72 1.95
CA GLY A 162 -17.74 -11.83 3.02
C GLY A 162 -18.01 -10.39 2.56
N GLY A 163 -18.59 -9.57 3.43
CA GLY A 163 -18.85 -8.15 3.20
C GLY A 163 -17.57 -7.30 3.27
N ILE A 164 -17.69 -6.02 2.94
CA ILE A 164 -16.57 -5.04 2.97
C ILE A 164 -15.95 -4.95 4.38
N LEU A 165 -16.79 -5.02 5.43
CA LEU A 165 -16.39 -4.94 6.84
C LEU A 165 -16.20 -6.30 7.50
N SER A 166 -16.19 -7.40 6.74
CA SER A 166 -16.04 -8.75 7.28
C SER A 166 -14.57 -9.02 7.60
N SER A 167 -14.28 -9.35 8.86
CA SER A 167 -12.97 -9.81 9.31
C SER A 167 -12.89 -11.34 9.32
N ARG A 168 -11.68 -11.91 9.35
CA ARG A 168 -11.50 -13.37 9.51
C ARG A 168 -12.07 -13.83 10.84
N GLU A 169 -12.63 -15.07 10.88
CA GLU A 169 -13.30 -15.62 12.05
C GLU A 169 -12.46 -15.60 13.34
N TRP A 170 -11.16 -15.84 13.25
CA TRP A 170 -10.27 -15.81 14.41
C TRP A 170 -10.11 -14.40 15.00
N VAL A 171 -10.14 -13.35 14.17
CA VAL A 171 -10.12 -11.96 14.63
C VAL A 171 -11.41 -11.65 15.38
N MET A 172 -12.56 -12.05 14.83
CA MET A 172 -13.85 -11.85 15.50
C MET A 172 -13.91 -12.56 16.86
N LYS A 173 -13.36 -13.78 16.97
CA LYS A 173 -13.28 -14.53 18.25
C LYS A 173 -12.43 -13.79 19.29
N LEU A 174 -11.36 -13.10 18.91
CA LEU A 174 -10.55 -12.33 19.85
C LEU A 174 -11.32 -11.15 20.44
N PHE A 175 -12.14 -10.48 19.64
CA PHE A 175 -12.97 -9.37 20.12
C PHE A 175 -14.16 -9.85 20.96
N GLN A 176 -14.79 -10.97 20.61
CA GLN A 176 -15.90 -11.54 21.38
C GLN A 176 -15.47 -12.05 22.78
N LYS A 177 -14.23 -12.56 22.93
CA LYS A 177 -13.71 -13.03 24.20
C LYS A 177 -13.43 -11.90 25.21
N LYS A 178 -13.40 -10.63 24.78
CA LYS A 178 -13.16 -9.45 25.63
C LYS A 178 -14.44 -8.69 26.02
N ALA A 179 -15.62 -9.08 25.54
CA ALA A 179 -16.87 -8.50 26.01
C ALA A 179 -17.25 -9.22 27.33
N PRO A 180 -17.35 -8.49 28.48
CA PRO A 180 -17.76 -9.05 29.76
C PRO A 180 -19.24 -9.44 29.73
#